data_53ddf8f0dd6e974eb33ea03fe7cfe8c7
#
_entry.id   53ddf8f0dd6e974eb33ea03fe7cfe8c7
#
_cell.length_a   1.000
_cell.length_b   1.000
_cell.length_c   1.000
_cell.angle_alpha   90.00
_cell.angle_beta   90.00
_cell.angle_gamma   90.00
#
_symmetry.space_group_name_H-M   'P 1'
#
loop_
_entity.id
_entity.type
_entity.pdbx_description
1 polymer ?
#
loop_
_entity_poly.entity_id
_entity_poly.type
_entity_poly.pdbx_seq_one_letter_code
_entity_poly.pdbx_strand_id
1 'polypeptide(L)'
;MKDAWWKEAVVYQVYPRSFMDANGDGIGDLQGVTSRLDYLQELGIDVIWLSPVYQSPNVDNGYDISDYQAIQPEFGTMADFDELLKQAHRRGIRIVMDLVVNHSSDQHPWFVESRKSKDNPYRDYYIWREPKEDGSAPNNWGSCFGGSAWQLDPETNMYYLHLFAPQQPDLNWKNPKLRDDVYRMMTWWCDKGVDGFRMDQISAISKTDDMPDGPVSPGQQYGNYGPYCINGPHVHEYLKEMNARVLSRYDLMTVGETAGVTIEEAQKYAGEDSHELSMVFQFEHVDVAGKYGAWRTEQIPMLFLKKVLSKWQTELHGKAWNSLFLGNHDQPRTVSAFGDDRPQWRVRSAKMLATCLHMMEGTPYIYQGEELGMTNCPFQSLDEFRDIDSLNGYRRWVTDGPLTHDEFFPYLLFKSRDNARTPMQWDDSTNAGFTRGTPWIRVNPNYTEVNAAAAMADPDSTFYYFQKLIRLRKAHPVIVHGRYELLEKDDPALFIYTRTLDDAQLLVMCNFKEQTREWTMPAGFAGAQVLISNTGRTQQTEQTITLQAYEALVLLK
;
A
#
# COMPACT_ATOMS: atom_id res chain seq x y z
N MET A 1 -20.20 1.85 15.65
CA MET A 1 -19.32 2.52 14.65
C MET A 1 -20.04 2.93 13.35
N LYS A 2 -21.36 3.22 13.37
CA LYS A 2 -22.06 3.68 12.15
C LYS A 2 -21.56 5.02 11.61
N ASP A 3 -21.00 5.87 12.46
CA ASP A 3 -20.65 7.27 12.12
C ASP A 3 -19.14 7.53 12.08
N ALA A 4 -18.30 6.50 11.86
CA ALA A 4 -16.86 6.68 11.77
C ALA A 4 -16.49 7.38 10.45
N TRP A 5 -15.93 8.59 10.55
CA TRP A 5 -15.60 9.46 9.42
C TRP A 5 -14.75 8.80 8.33
N TRP A 6 -13.86 7.88 8.72
CA TRP A 6 -12.96 7.19 7.80
C TRP A 6 -13.67 6.17 6.88
N LYS A 7 -14.91 5.77 7.17
CA LYS A 7 -15.70 4.90 6.29
C LYS A 7 -16.08 5.61 4.99
N GLU A 8 -16.36 6.89 5.04
CA GLU A 8 -16.73 7.71 3.88
C GLU A 8 -15.51 8.34 3.19
N ALA A 9 -14.39 8.42 3.91
CA ALA A 9 -13.18 9.07 3.44
C ALA A 9 -12.54 8.36 2.23
N VAL A 10 -11.79 9.13 1.47
CA VAL A 10 -10.87 8.66 0.43
C VAL A 10 -9.45 9.05 0.80
N VAL A 11 -8.56 8.08 0.84
CA VAL A 11 -7.16 8.25 1.21
C VAL A 11 -6.30 8.37 -0.04
N TYR A 12 -5.35 9.29 -0.01
CA TYR A 12 -4.32 9.41 -1.03
C TYR A 12 -2.95 9.13 -0.40
N GLN A 13 -2.24 8.14 -0.90
CA GLN A 13 -0.90 7.83 -0.41
C GLN A 13 0.12 8.71 -1.10
N VAL A 14 0.87 9.48 -0.31
CA VAL A 14 2.05 10.25 -0.74
C VAL A 14 3.31 9.49 -0.35
N TYR A 15 4.16 9.22 -1.34
CA TYR A 15 5.53 8.77 -1.16
C TYR A 15 6.45 9.99 -1.28
N PRO A 16 6.86 10.62 -0.15
CA PRO A 16 7.40 11.97 -0.13
C PRO A 16 8.62 12.15 -1.03
N ARG A 17 9.56 11.21 -0.98
CA ARG A 17 10.79 11.19 -1.76
C ARG A 17 10.58 11.40 -3.27
N SER A 18 9.42 11.02 -3.78
CA SER A 18 9.06 11.08 -5.21
C SER A 18 7.83 11.93 -5.51
N PHE A 19 7.34 12.72 -4.55
CA PHE A 19 6.13 13.51 -4.78
C PHE A 19 6.42 14.88 -5.39
N MET A 20 7.19 15.72 -4.71
CA MET A 20 7.61 17.04 -5.20
C MET A 20 8.85 17.52 -4.44
N ASP A 21 9.86 17.94 -5.15
CA ASP A 21 11.09 18.53 -4.62
C ASP A 21 10.99 20.07 -4.68
N ALA A 22 10.96 20.72 -3.53
CA ALA A 22 10.90 22.16 -3.42
C ALA A 22 12.27 22.82 -3.34
N ASN A 23 13.28 22.12 -2.79
CA ASN A 23 14.62 22.68 -2.56
C ASN A 23 15.57 22.48 -3.75
N GLY A 24 15.28 21.54 -4.67
CA GLY A 24 16.04 21.31 -5.89
C GLY A 24 17.21 20.34 -5.74
N ASP A 25 17.24 19.51 -4.71
CA ASP A 25 18.30 18.51 -4.49
C ASP A 25 18.07 17.18 -5.20
N GLY A 26 16.91 17.00 -5.82
CA GLY A 26 16.51 15.79 -6.55
C GLY A 26 15.65 14.82 -5.74
N ILE A 27 15.35 15.16 -4.49
CA ILE A 27 14.57 14.36 -3.54
C ILE A 27 13.32 15.14 -3.15
N GLY A 28 12.16 14.53 -3.23
CA GLY A 28 10.92 15.16 -2.77
C GLY A 28 10.93 15.40 -1.26
N ASP A 29 10.27 16.47 -0.83
CA ASP A 29 10.31 16.97 0.55
C ASP A 29 8.94 17.43 1.06
N LEU A 30 8.85 17.75 2.37
CA LEU A 30 7.61 18.18 3.02
C LEU A 30 7.09 19.53 2.52
N GLN A 31 8.00 20.44 2.13
CA GLN A 31 7.61 21.72 1.52
C GLN A 31 7.01 21.48 0.13
N GLY A 32 7.57 20.53 -0.63
CA GLY A 32 7.01 20.06 -1.90
C GLY A 32 5.61 19.47 -1.73
N VAL A 33 5.40 18.59 -0.73
CA VAL A 33 4.05 18.07 -0.43
C VAL A 33 3.10 19.22 -0.09
N THR A 34 3.52 20.16 0.76
CA THR A 34 2.71 21.33 1.14
C THR A 34 2.32 22.18 -0.07
N SER A 35 3.23 22.34 -1.03
CA SER A 35 3.00 23.11 -2.26
C SER A 35 1.94 22.50 -3.18
N ARG A 36 1.63 21.21 -3.02
CA ARG A 36 0.68 20.47 -3.85
C ARG A 36 -0.64 20.15 -3.15
N LEU A 37 -0.89 20.68 -1.98
CA LEU A 37 -2.14 20.45 -1.24
C LEU A 37 -3.38 20.96 -1.99
N ASP A 38 -3.27 22.04 -2.78
CA ASP A 38 -4.39 22.55 -3.59
C ASP A 38 -4.77 21.55 -4.70
N TYR A 39 -3.79 20.85 -5.32
CA TYR A 39 -4.04 19.77 -6.26
C TYR A 39 -4.79 18.61 -5.61
N LEU A 40 -4.38 18.20 -4.41
CA LEU A 40 -5.04 17.13 -3.66
C LEU A 40 -6.45 17.52 -3.20
N GLN A 41 -6.63 18.77 -2.80
CA GLN A 41 -7.96 19.32 -2.48
C GLN A 41 -8.87 19.34 -3.71
N GLU A 42 -8.37 19.76 -4.88
CA GLU A 42 -9.11 19.74 -6.16
C GLU A 42 -9.52 18.33 -6.55
N LEU A 43 -8.64 17.33 -6.37
CA LEU A 43 -8.97 15.92 -6.57
C LEU A 43 -10.12 15.48 -5.64
N GLY A 44 -10.22 16.05 -4.45
CA GLY A 44 -11.31 15.85 -3.49
C GLY A 44 -11.05 14.79 -2.43
N ILE A 45 -9.78 14.43 -2.20
CA ILE A 45 -9.38 13.45 -1.15
C ILE A 45 -9.62 14.02 0.26
N ASP A 46 -9.77 13.14 1.22
CA ASP A 46 -10.04 13.49 2.63
C ASP A 46 -8.83 13.27 3.53
N VAL A 47 -7.95 12.37 3.14
CA VAL A 47 -6.81 11.93 3.96
C VAL A 47 -5.56 11.78 3.09
N ILE A 48 -4.44 12.25 3.58
CA ILE A 48 -3.11 11.89 3.08
C ILE A 48 -2.54 10.83 4.00
N TRP A 49 -2.23 9.66 3.45
CA TRP A 49 -1.28 8.74 4.09
C TRP A 49 0.13 9.11 3.64
N LEU A 50 0.93 9.57 4.58
CA LEU A 50 2.32 9.96 4.35
C LEU A 50 3.22 8.77 4.66
N SER A 51 3.90 8.22 3.64
CA SER A 51 4.94 7.20 3.85
C SER A 51 6.06 7.76 4.72
N PRO A 52 6.91 6.93 5.37
CA PRO A 52 7.80 7.38 6.44
C PRO A 52 8.62 8.62 6.11
N VAL A 53 8.59 9.60 7.01
CA VAL A 53 9.39 10.85 6.95
C VAL A 53 10.33 10.99 8.14
N TYR A 54 10.40 9.97 8.98
CA TYR A 54 11.26 9.93 10.15
C TYR A 54 12.74 9.84 9.78
N GLN A 55 13.60 10.17 10.72
CA GLN A 55 15.04 10.00 10.51
C GLN A 55 15.38 8.53 10.25
N SER A 56 16.11 8.29 9.16
CA SER A 56 16.45 6.96 8.67
C SER A 56 17.75 6.96 7.89
N PRO A 57 18.57 5.90 8.00
CA PRO A 57 19.68 5.66 7.08
C PRO A 57 19.27 5.33 5.64
N ASN A 58 17.96 5.11 5.39
CA ASN A 58 17.39 4.83 4.07
C ASN A 58 17.86 3.50 3.43
N VAL A 59 18.16 2.47 4.22
CA VAL A 59 18.46 1.14 3.69
C VAL A 59 17.25 0.55 2.98
N ASP A 60 16.06 0.78 3.54
CA ASP A 60 14.77 0.42 2.95
C ASP A 60 13.88 1.67 2.77
N ASN A 61 14.47 2.74 2.23
CA ASN A 61 13.77 3.97 1.84
C ASN A 61 12.83 4.53 2.92
N GLY A 62 13.34 4.62 4.18
CA GLY A 62 12.62 5.21 5.31
C GLY A 62 11.98 4.20 6.26
N TYR A 63 11.86 2.92 5.87
CA TYR A 63 11.31 1.88 6.74
C TYR A 63 12.34 1.30 7.75
N ASP A 64 13.55 1.82 7.77
CA ASP A 64 14.61 1.59 8.77
C ASP A 64 14.77 2.84 9.65
N ILE A 65 13.89 3.01 10.65
CA ILE A 65 13.78 4.24 11.43
C ILE A 65 14.83 4.30 12.53
N SER A 66 15.65 5.36 12.52
CA SER A 66 16.67 5.63 13.56
C SER A 66 16.22 6.61 14.65
N ASP A 67 15.21 7.45 14.37
CA ASP A 67 14.54 8.29 15.36
C ASP A 67 13.08 8.54 14.96
N TYR A 68 12.14 8.05 15.78
CA TYR A 68 10.70 8.16 15.52
C TYR A 68 10.13 9.58 15.75
N GLN A 69 10.88 10.48 16.38
CA GLN A 69 10.41 11.83 16.73
C GLN A 69 11.24 12.94 16.04
N ALA A 70 12.08 12.57 15.09
CA ALA A 70 12.81 13.49 14.22
C ALA A 70 12.42 13.30 12.75
N ILE A 71 12.41 14.37 11.98
CA ILE A 71 12.22 14.33 10.53
C ILE A 71 13.57 14.09 9.85
N GLN A 72 13.55 13.23 8.81
CA GLN A 72 14.71 12.99 7.96
C GLN A 72 15.17 14.32 7.31
N PRO A 73 16.44 14.71 7.46
CA PRO A 73 16.93 15.99 6.94
C PRO A 73 16.68 16.22 5.44
N GLU A 74 16.68 15.15 4.63
CA GLU A 74 16.35 15.24 3.20
C GLU A 74 14.89 15.68 2.95
N PHE A 75 13.99 15.41 3.90
CA PHE A 75 12.57 15.79 3.80
C PHE A 75 12.27 17.14 4.46
N GLY A 76 13.22 17.74 5.15
CA GLY A 76 13.05 19.01 5.84
C GLY A 76 13.17 18.91 7.36
N THR A 77 12.38 19.72 8.06
CA THR A 77 12.43 19.87 9.51
C THR A 77 11.07 19.56 10.16
N MET A 78 11.04 19.47 11.48
CA MET A 78 9.79 19.36 12.24
C MET A 78 8.87 20.58 12.01
N ALA A 79 9.45 21.77 11.78
CA ALA A 79 8.65 22.97 11.45
C ALA A 79 7.96 22.84 10.07
N ASP A 80 8.61 22.19 9.10
CA ASP A 80 8.00 21.90 7.79
C ASP A 80 6.87 20.89 7.92
N PHE A 81 7.02 19.89 8.80
CA PHE A 81 5.93 18.96 9.11
C PHE A 81 4.75 19.67 9.80
N ASP A 82 5.02 20.52 10.77
CA ASP A 82 3.98 21.30 11.47
C ASP A 82 3.23 22.21 10.49
N GLU A 83 3.91 22.81 9.53
CA GLU A 83 3.25 23.62 8.49
C GLU A 83 2.45 22.75 7.52
N LEU A 84 2.95 21.58 7.10
CA LEU A 84 2.18 20.63 6.28
C LEU A 84 0.88 20.24 7.00
N LEU A 85 0.95 19.82 8.26
CA LEU A 85 -0.20 19.42 9.07
C LEU A 85 -1.24 20.52 9.16
N LYS A 86 -0.80 21.73 9.50
CA LYS A 86 -1.65 22.93 9.59
C LYS A 86 -2.31 23.29 8.25
N GLN A 87 -1.56 23.23 7.14
CA GLN A 87 -2.09 23.57 5.81
C GLN A 87 -3.04 22.48 5.27
N ALA A 88 -2.79 21.20 5.57
CA ALA A 88 -3.69 20.11 5.26
C ALA A 88 -5.03 20.27 6.02
N HIS A 89 -4.98 20.48 7.34
CA HIS A 89 -6.17 20.68 8.17
C HIS A 89 -7.00 21.90 7.75
N ARG A 90 -6.36 23.01 7.34
CA ARG A 90 -7.07 24.18 6.79
C ARG A 90 -7.88 23.88 5.54
N ARG A 91 -7.48 22.86 4.78
CA ARG A 91 -8.17 22.39 3.57
C ARG A 91 -9.15 21.24 3.85
N GLY A 92 -9.32 20.86 5.12
CA GLY A 92 -10.14 19.72 5.51
C GLY A 92 -9.50 18.36 5.19
N ILE A 93 -8.19 18.33 4.93
CA ILE A 93 -7.42 17.11 4.65
C ILE A 93 -6.73 16.65 5.94
N ARG A 94 -6.91 15.40 6.31
CA ARG A 94 -6.31 14.75 7.47
C ARG A 94 -4.96 14.12 7.10
N ILE A 95 -4.07 13.96 8.08
CA ILE A 95 -2.75 13.35 7.91
C ILE A 95 -2.66 12.05 8.71
N VAL A 96 -2.43 10.95 8.01
CA VAL A 96 -2.13 9.63 8.59
C VAL A 96 -0.65 9.33 8.37
N MET A 97 0.06 9.05 9.46
CA MET A 97 1.48 8.74 9.46
C MET A 97 1.72 7.24 9.31
N ASP A 98 2.87 6.85 8.78
CA ASP A 98 3.31 5.46 8.78
C ASP A 98 3.92 5.09 10.14
N LEU A 99 3.46 4.03 10.78
CA LEU A 99 3.94 3.54 12.06
C LEU A 99 4.71 2.23 11.86
N VAL A 100 6.03 2.30 11.88
CA VAL A 100 6.92 1.15 11.65
C VAL A 100 7.44 0.67 12.99
N VAL A 101 6.78 -0.32 13.59
CA VAL A 101 7.07 -0.79 14.96
C VAL A 101 7.25 -2.31 15.07
N ASN A 102 7.32 -3.02 13.93
CA ASN A 102 7.81 -4.40 13.94
C ASN A 102 9.34 -4.43 14.13
N HIS A 103 10.05 -3.46 13.61
CA HIS A 103 11.51 -3.33 13.64
C HIS A 103 11.91 -1.85 13.74
N SER A 104 13.18 -1.58 14.01
CA SER A 104 13.78 -0.26 13.88
C SER A 104 15.03 -0.32 13.01
N SER A 105 15.70 0.81 12.77
CA SER A 105 17.05 0.80 12.24
C SER A 105 18.05 0.22 13.25
N ASP A 106 19.12 -0.42 12.78
CA ASP A 106 20.29 -0.78 13.57
C ASP A 106 21.06 0.46 14.11
N GLN A 107 20.74 1.65 13.58
CA GLN A 107 21.25 2.93 14.06
C GLN A 107 20.32 3.60 15.08
N HIS A 108 19.16 3.00 15.41
CA HIS A 108 18.32 3.50 16.48
C HIS A 108 19.05 3.41 17.83
N PRO A 109 18.99 4.44 18.70
CA PRO A 109 19.67 4.42 20.01
C PRO A 109 19.36 3.17 20.84
N TRP A 110 18.14 2.63 20.78
CA TRP A 110 17.80 1.38 21.48
C TRP A 110 18.65 0.21 21.00
N PHE A 111 18.88 0.06 19.68
CA PHE A 111 19.69 -1.04 19.16
C PHE A 111 21.18 -0.83 19.42
N VAL A 112 21.66 0.40 19.23
CA VAL A 112 23.05 0.77 19.52
C VAL A 112 23.40 0.46 20.99
N GLU A 113 22.49 0.75 21.92
CA GLU A 113 22.68 0.36 23.32
C GLU A 113 22.52 -1.16 23.54
N SER A 114 21.50 -1.77 22.96
CA SER A 114 21.18 -3.19 23.10
C SER A 114 22.35 -4.12 22.75
N ARG A 115 23.16 -3.77 21.75
CA ARG A 115 24.27 -4.59 21.29
C ARG A 115 25.57 -4.45 22.12
N LYS A 116 25.68 -3.45 23.00
CA LYS A 116 26.90 -3.20 23.77
C LYS A 116 27.23 -4.31 24.76
N SER A 117 26.22 -4.92 25.38
CA SER A 117 26.40 -6.04 26.32
C SER A 117 25.11 -6.83 26.49
N LYS A 118 25.26 -8.10 26.97
CA LYS A 118 24.12 -8.96 27.28
C LYS A 118 23.26 -8.45 28.46
N ASP A 119 23.83 -7.62 29.33
CA ASP A 119 23.19 -7.06 30.53
C ASP A 119 22.69 -5.62 30.34
N ASN A 120 22.73 -5.10 29.10
CA ASN A 120 22.28 -3.74 28.81
C ASN A 120 20.76 -3.59 29.03
N PRO A 121 20.27 -2.47 29.62
CA PRO A 121 18.85 -2.24 29.86
C PRO A 121 17.97 -2.28 28.59
N TYR A 122 18.53 -2.07 27.41
CA TYR A 122 17.86 -2.15 26.12
C TYR A 122 18.03 -3.53 25.45
N ARG A 123 18.75 -4.49 26.07
CA ARG A 123 19.00 -5.81 25.46
C ARG A 123 17.71 -6.45 24.99
N ASP A 124 16.70 -6.51 25.85
CA ASP A 124 15.43 -7.16 25.62
C ASP A 124 14.45 -6.31 24.77
N TYR A 125 14.87 -5.16 24.25
CA TYR A 125 14.07 -4.41 23.27
C TYR A 125 14.08 -5.10 21.90
N TYR A 126 15.09 -5.98 21.67
CA TYR A 126 15.25 -6.74 20.43
C TYR A 126 15.29 -8.24 20.72
N ILE A 127 15.12 -9.04 19.67
CA ILE A 127 15.07 -10.49 19.79
C ILE A 127 16.47 -11.06 19.57
N TRP A 128 17.12 -11.45 20.63
CA TRP A 128 18.45 -12.04 20.65
C TRP A 128 18.42 -13.52 20.99
N ARG A 129 19.28 -14.32 20.36
CA ARG A 129 19.45 -15.75 20.62
C ARG A 129 20.93 -16.14 20.59
N GLU A 130 21.29 -17.12 21.42
CA GLU A 130 22.61 -17.76 21.36
C GLU A 130 22.76 -18.54 20.05
N PRO A 131 23.97 -18.65 19.48
CA PRO A 131 24.26 -19.60 18.42
C PRO A 131 23.93 -21.03 18.82
N LYS A 132 23.66 -21.90 17.86
CA LYS A 132 23.65 -23.35 18.09
C LYS A 132 25.05 -23.83 18.50
N GLU A 133 25.18 -25.09 18.96
CA GLU A 133 26.45 -25.68 19.38
C GLU A 133 27.52 -25.64 18.29
N ASP A 134 27.12 -25.71 17.02
CA ASP A 134 28.00 -25.64 15.86
C ASP A 134 28.29 -24.18 15.40
N GLY A 135 27.81 -23.19 16.13
CA GLY A 135 27.96 -21.77 15.82
C GLY A 135 26.95 -21.24 14.78
N SER A 136 26.07 -22.07 14.25
CA SER A 136 25.06 -21.65 13.27
C SER A 136 23.91 -20.83 13.88
N ALA A 137 23.10 -20.23 12.99
CA ALA A 137 21.93 -19.44 13.38
C ALA A 137 20.90 -20.25 14.20
N PRO A 138 20.11 -19.60 15.07
CA PRO A 138 19.15 -20.27 15.97
C PRO A 138 18.12 -21.15 15.26
N ASN A 139 17.71 -20.78 14.06
CA ASN A 139 16.84 -21.56 13.19
C ASN A 139 17.13 -21.25 11.72
N ASN A 140 16.36 -21.87 10.81
CA ASN A 140 16.58 -21.78 9.36
C ASN A 140 15.80 -20.66 8.66
N TRP A 141 15.21 -19.71 9.37
CA TRP A 141 14.33 -18.69 8.75
C TRP A 141 15.07 -17.83 7.74
N GLY A 142 14.38 -17.58 6.62
CA GLY A 142 14.82 -16.64 5.60
C GLY A 142 14.23 -15.24 5.80
N SER A 143 15.00 -14.22 5.46
CA SER A 143 14.55 -12.83 5.41
C SER A 143 13.67 -12.55 4.18
N CYS A 144 12.76 -11.58 4.27
CA CYS A 144 11.96 -11.10 3.14
C CYS A 144 12.82 -10.65 1.96
N PHE A 145 13.94 -9.99 2.23
CA PHE A 145 14.86 -9.48 1.21
C PHE A 145 15.97 -10.49 0.85
N GLY A 146 15.81 -11.74 1.26
CA GLY A 146 16.73 -12.83 0.97
C GLY A 146 17.83 -13.02 2.03
N GLY A 147 18.44 -14.21 2.04
CA GLY A 147 19.42 -14.58 3.07
C GLY A 147 18.75 -15.08 4.36
N SER A 148 19.57 -15.27 5.40
CA SER A 148 19.10 -15.62 6.75
C SER A 148 18.32 -14.49 7.39
N ALA A 149 17.30 -14.79 8.20
CA ALA A 149 16.64 -13.82 9.08
C ALA A 149 17.42 -13.56 10.39
N TRP A 150 18.58 -14.11 10.54
CA TRP A 150 19.43 -13.96 11.71
C TRP A 150 20.81 -13.41 11.35
N GLN A 151 21.22 -12.34 12.02
CA GLN A 151 22.54 -11.75 11.89
C GLN A 151 23.35 -11.93 13.16
N LEU A 152 24.56 -12.50 13.02
CA LEU A 152 25.50 -12.61 14.13
C LEU A 152 26.08 -11.21 14.46
N ASP A 153 25.98 -10.84 15.73
CA ASP A 153 26.65 -9.67 16.27
C ASP A 153 28.02 -10.07 16.84
N PRO A 154 29.12 -9.55 16.30
CA PRO A 154 30.46 -9.95 16.72
C PRO A 154 30.84 -9.43 18.13
N GLU A 155 30.15 -8.39 18.63
CA GLU A 155 30.46 -7.81 19.95
C GLU A 155 30.01 -8.70 21.09
N THR A 156 28.82 -9.31 20.94
CA THR A 156 28.21 -10.16 21.98
C THR A 156 28.22 -11.64 21.64
N ASN A 157 28.61 -12.00 20.40
CA ASN A 157 28.56 -13.34 19.85
C ASN A 157 27.15 -13.97 19.98
N MET A 158 26.10 -13.16 19.76
CA MET A 158 24.71 -13.59 19.69
C MET A 158 24.09 -13.19 18.36
N TYR A 159 23.07 -13.92 17.94
CA TYR A 159 22.26 -13.56 16.78
C TYR A 159 21.09 -12.66 17.18
N TYR A 160 20.82 -11.64 16.36
CA TYR A 160 19.55 -10.91 16.43
C TYR A 160 18.66 -11.24 15.24
N LEU A 161 17.35 -11.22 15.47
CA LEU A 161 16.34 -11.44 14.43
C LEU A 161 16.13 -10.19 13.58
N HIS A 162 16.02 -10.38 12.26
CA HIS A 162 15.59 -9.36 11.31
C HIS A 162 14.75 -10.03 10.21
N LEU A 163 13.46 -9.77 10.17
CA LEU A 163 12.60 -10.35 9.11
C LEU A 163 12.81 -9.66 7.75
N PHE A 164 13.41 -8.47 7.75
CA PHE A 164 13.75 -7.66 6.57
C PHE A 164 15.28 -7.56 6.41
N ALA A 165 15.81 -6.38 6.10
CA ALA A 165 17.27 -6.23 5.99
C ALA A 165 17.99 -6.46 7.35
N PRO A 166 19.26 -6.89 7.36
CA PRO A 166 20.04 -6.98 8.59
C PRO A 166 20.10 -5.66 9.39
N GLN A 167 19.91 -4.52 8.70
CA GLN A 167 19.84 -3.19 9.33
C GLN A 167 18.45 -2.85 9.90
N GLN A 168 17.50 -3.81 9.87
CA GLN A 168 16.15 -3.65 10.41
C GLN A 168 15.88 -4.70 11.51
N PRO A 169 16.56 -4.61 12.68
CA PRO A 169 16.40 -5.56 13.78
C PRO A 169 14.98 -5.54 14.33
N ASP A 170 14.39 -6.72 14.53
CA ASP A 170 13.02 -6.91 15.01
C ASP A 170 12.88 -6.55 16.49
N LEU A 171 11.85 -5.76 16.81
CA LEU A 171 11.52 -5.35 18.16
C LEU A 171 10.85 -6.48 18.96
N ASN A 172 11.18 -6.58 20.23
CA ASN A 172 10.64 -7.59 21.14
C ASN A 172 9.40 -7.08 21.89
N TRP A 173 8.22 -7.21 21.28
CA TRP A 173 6.96 -6.76 21.87
C TRP A 173 6.55 -7.46 23.17
N LYS A 174 7.21 -8.55 23.56
CA LYS A 174 7.04 -9.16 24.90
C LYS A 174 7.52 -8.23 26.01
N ASN A 175 8.47 -7.35 25.71
CA ASN A 175 9.00 -6.40 26.68
C ASN A 175 8.03 -5.24 26.92
N PRO A 176 7.45 -5.12 28.14
CA PRO A 176 6.49 -4.05 28.43
C PRO A 176 7.12 -2.64 28.38
N LYS A 177 8.43 -2.51 28.65
CA LYS A 177 9.12 -1.21 28.56
C LYS A 177 9.20 -0.72 27.10
N LEU A 178 9.45 -1.64 26.15
CA LEU A 178 9.40 -1.32 24.74
C LEU A 178 7.99 -0.82 24.36
N ARG A 179 6.93 -1.56 24.76
CA ARG A 179 5.55 -1.14 24.47
C ARG A 179 5.24 0.23 25.05
N ASP A 180 5.69 0.51 26.29
CA ASP A 180 5.53 1.82 26.92
C ASP A 180 6.20 2.95 26.10
N ASP A 181 7.39 2.70 25.57
CA ASP A 181 8.10 3.69 24.75
C ASP A 181 7.42 3.91 23.41
N VAL A 182 6.95 2.85 22.75
CA VAL A 182 6.15 2.94 21.52
C VAL A 182 4.86 3.73 21.76
N TYR A 183 4.12 3.46 22.82
CA TYR A 183 2.87 4.17 23.13
C TYR A 183 3.10 5.64 23.49
N ARG A 184 4.23 5.97 24.14
CA ARG A 184 4.61 7.37 24.39
C ARG A 184 4.93 8.11 23.08
N MET A 185 5.65 7.48 22.17
CA MET A 185 5.94 8.03 20.86
C MET A 185 4.67 8.24 20.05
N MET A 186 3.76 7.26 20.01
CA MET A 186 2.47 7.39 19.34
C MET A 186 1.63 8.54 19.93
N THR A 187 1.55 8.62 21.26
CA THR A 187 0.85 9.71 21.96
C THR A 187 1.42 11.07 21.59
N TRP A 188 2.74 11.19 21.51
CA TRP A 188 3.39 12.44 21.10
C TRP A 188 2.98 12.88 19.69
N TRP A 189 2.86 11.95 18.73
CA TRP A 189 2.36 12.26 17.38
C TRP A 189 0.87 12.63 17.40
N CYS A 190 0.05 11.93 18.18
CA CYS A 190 -1.37 12.26 18.35
C CYS A 190 -1.55 13.67 18.96
N ASP A 191 -0.77 14.01 20.01
CA ASP A 191 -0.79 15.32 20.65
C ASP A 191 -0.31 16.43 19.70
N LYS A 192 0.54 16.10 18.74
CA LYS A 192 0.96 17.00 17.66
C LYS A 192 -0.18 17.26 16.65
N GLY A 193 -1.17 16.37 16.58
CA GLY A 193 -2.37 16.53 15.78
C GLY A 193 -2.46 15.64 14.56
N VAL A 194 -1.69 14.54 14.45
CA VAL A 194 -1.90 13.55 13.38
C VAL A 194 -3.24 12.85 13.55
N ASP A 195 -3.87 12.48 12.44
CA ASP A 195 -5.24 11.95 12.41
C ASP A 195 -5.28 10.41 12.33
N GLY A 196 -4.13 9.75 12.44
CA GLY A 196 -4.09 8.30 12.44
C GLY A 196 -2.75 7.68 12.04
N PHE A 197 -2.77 6.36 11.93
CA PHE A 197 -1.59 5.58 11.59
C PHE A 197 -1.90 4.48 10.56
N ARG A 198 -1.07 4.38 9.53
CA ARG A 198 -0.89 3.14 8.79
C ARG A 198 0.20 2.36 9.50
N MET A 199 -0.07 1.13 9.90
CA MET A 199 0.82 0.33 10.73
C MET A 199 1.54 -0.71 9.89
N ASP A 200 2.83 -0.46 9.67
CA ASP A 200 3.72 -1.31 8.89
C ASP A 200 3.89 -2.68 9.55
N GLN A 201 3.72 -3.75 8.75
CA GLN A 201 3.94 -5.14 9.18
C GLN A 201 3.38 -5.48 10.58
N ILE A 202 2.24 -4.88 10.92
CA ILE A 202 1.68 -4.96 12.28
C ILE A 202 1.28 -6.40 12.68
N SER A 203 0.98 -7.26 11.69
CA SER A 203 0.70 -8.67 11.94
C SER A 203 1.92 -9.47 12.39
N ALA A 204 3.14 -8.91 12.21
CA ALA A 204 4.39 -9.59 12.53
C ALA A 204 4.98 -9.22 13.91
N ILE A 205 4.36 -8.32 14.67
CA ILE A 205 4.92 -7.86 15.97
C ILE A 205 4.98 -8.93 17.06
N SER A 206 4.21 -10.02 16.94
CA SER A 206 4.19 -11.14 17.86
C SER A 206 4.81 -12.39 17.22
N LYS A 207 5.85 -12.94 17.85
CA LYS A 207 6.50 -14.18 17.44
C LYS A 207 6.27 -15.28 18.47
N THR A 208 6.30 -16.57 18.05
CA THR A 208 6.23 -17.71 18.97
C THR A 208 7.47 -17.75 19.86
N ASP A 209 7.37 -18.37 21.04
CA ASP A 209 8.46 -18.40 22.03
C ASP A 209 9.60 -19.31 21.59
N ASP A 210 9.27 -20.46 21.04
CA ASP A 210 10.18 -21.53 20.68
C ASP A 210 10.91 -21.28 19.35
N MET A 211 10.35 -20.45 18.46
CA MET A 211 10.93 -20.10 17.15
C MET A 211 11.56 -21.30 16.42
N PRO A 212 10.78 -22.37 16.14
CA PRO A 212 11.33 -23.58 15.53
C PRO A 212 11.75 -23.35 14.08
N ASP A 213 12.44 -24.32 13.49
CA ASP A 213 12.75 -24.30 12.07
C ASP A 213 11.46 -24.19 11.22
N GLY A 214 11.48 -23.30 10.24
CA GLY A 214 10.39 -23.09 9.31
C GLY A 214 10.37 -24.11 8.16
N PRO A 215 9.20 -24.36 7.56
CA PRO A 215 9.10 -25.24 6.40
C PRO A 215 9.87 -24.66 5.21
N VAL A 216 10.67 -25.51 4.55
CA VAL A 216 11.47 -25.14 3.38
C VAL A 216 10.74 -25.57 2.12
N SER A 217 10.39 -24.63 1.25
CA SER A 217 9.79 -24.93 -0.05
C SER A 217 10.82 -25.46 -1.04
N PRO A 218 10.43 -26.29 -2.02
CA PRO A 218 11.34 -26.79 -3.04
C PRO A 218 12.13 -25.67 -3.73
N GLY A 219 13.45 -25.80 -3.81
CA GLY A 219 14.34 -24.80 -4.41
C GLY A 219 14.65 -23.58 -3.53
N GLN A 220 14.15 -23.53 -2.29
CA GLN A 220 14.52 -22.52 -1.31
C GLN A 220 15.65 -23.02 -0.40
N GLN A 221 16.52 -22.10 0.00
CA GLN A 221 17.62 -22.40 0.94
C GLN A 221 17.16 -22.24 2.40
N TYR A 222 16.22 -21.33 2.66
CA TYR A 222 15.77 -20.95 3.99
C TYR A 222 14.31 -21.34 4.21
N GLY A 223 13.95 -21.52 5.48
CA GLY A 223 12.60 -21.82 5.94
C GLY A 223 11.69 -20.58 6.00
N ASN A 224 10.40 -20.82 5.85
CA ASN A 224 9.38 -19.78 5.97
C ASN A 224 9.09 -19.47 7.44
N TYR A 225 9.29 -18.22 7.87
CA TYR A 225 8.98 -17.73 9.21
C TYR A 225 7.48 -17.46 9.42
N GLY A 226 6.72 -17.32 8.34
CA GLY A 226 5.31 -16.88 8.37
C GLY A 226 4.46 -17.57 9.43
N PRO A 227 4.44 -18.93 9.52
CA PRO A 227 3.66 -19.64 10.54
C PRO A 227 3.96 -19.29 12.00
N TYR A 228 5.11 -18.66 12.27
CA TYR A 228 5.61 -18.37 13.62
C TYR A 228 5.67 -16.87 13.96
N CYS A 229 5.53 -16.02 12.94
CA CYS A 229 5.66 -14.58 13.08
C CYS A 229 4.41 -13.81 12.63
N ILE A 230 3.64 -14.34 11.67
CA ILE A 230 2.45 -13.66 11.17
C ILE A 230 1.23 -14.07 12.00
N ASN A 231 0.47 -13.08 12.48
CA ASN A 231 -0.67 -13.30 13.40
C ASN A 231 -0.27 -14.12 14.64
N GLY A 232 0.91 -13.82 15.21
CA GLY A 232 1.47 -14.56 16.33
C GLY A 232 0.61 -14.49 17.60
N PRO A 233 0.93 -15.31 18.62
CA PRO A 233 0.00 -15.64 19.71
C PRO A 233 -0.50 -14.45 20.54
N HIS A 234 0.26 -13.35 20.61
CA HIS A 234 -0.06 -12.19 21.45
C HIS A 234 -0.39 -10.93 20.64
N VAL A 235 -0.50 -11.00 19.29
CA VAL A 235 -0.69 -9.81 18.44
C VAL A 235 -1.96 -9.04 18.85
N HIS A 236 -3.06 -9.73 19.08
CA HIS A 236 -4.33 -9.11 19.48
C HIS A 236 -4.30 -8.53 20.90
N GLU A 237 -3.52 -9.12 21.82
CA GLU A 237 -3.31 -8.55 23.15
C GLU A 237 -2.57 -7.20 23.05
N TYR A 238 -1.50 -7.16 22.26
CA TYR A 238 -0.71 -5.94 22.05
C TYR A 238 -1.51 -4.83 21.38
N LEU A 239 -2.34 -5.17 20.38
CA LEU A 239 -3.19 -4.20 19.70
C LEU A 239 -4.32 -3.68 20.58
N LYS A 240 -4.94 -4.52 21.41
CA LYS A 240 -5.93 -4.08 22.42
C LYS A 240 -5.29 -3.19 23.46
N GLU A 241 -4.08 -3.51 23.93
CA GLU A 241 -3.31 -2.63 24.82
C GLU A 241 -3.01 -1.28 24.15
N MET A 242 -2.54 -1.29 22.91
CA MET A 242 -2.29 -0.09 22.10
C MET A 242 -3.57 0.76 21.95
N ASN A 243 -4.69 0.12 21.65
CA ASN A 243 -5.97 0.79 21.52
C ASN A 243 -6.40 1.45 22.83
N ALA A 244 -6.39 0.71 23.93
CA ALA A 244 -6.80 1.20 25.25
C ALA A 244 -5.88 2.34 25.75
N ARG A 245 -4.58 2.28 25.44
CA ARG A 245 -3.59 3.24 25.94
C ARG A 245 -3.42 4.47 25.05
N VAL A 246 -3.68 4.34 23.74
CA VAL A 246 -3.46 5.42 22.78
C VAL A 246 -4.69 5.63 21.88
N LEU A 247 -5.03 4.67 21.04
CA LEU A 247 -5.92 4.92 19.89
C LEU A 247 -7.33 5.37 20.30
N SER A 248 -7.91 4.78 21.34
CA SER A 248 -9.25 5.13 21.83
C SER A 248 -9.36 6.51 22.49
N ARG A 249 -8.24 7.22 22.69
CA ARG A 249 -8.21 8.56 23.31
C ARG A 249 -8.32 9.69 22.30
N TYR A 250 -8.25 9.38 21.02
CA TYR A 250 -8.25 10.32 19.92
C TYR A 250 -9.23 9.86 18.82
N ASP A 251 -9.67 10.78 17.97
CA ASP A 251 -10.50 10.46 16.79
C ASP A 251 -9.61 10.09 15.61
N LEU A 252 -9.09 8.88 15.60
CA LEU A 252 -8.09 8.40 14.66
C LEU A 252 -8.65 7.42 13.63
N MET A 253 -8.01 7.40 12.46
CA MET A 253 -8.09 6.29 11.51
C MET A 253 -6.84 5.42 11.65
N THR A 254 -7.01 4.09 11.71
CA THR A 254 -5.90 3.14 11.72
C THR A 254 -6.09 2.07 10.66
N VAL A 255 -5.02 1.77 9.93
CA VAL A 255 -5.00 0.67 8.97
C VAL A 255 -3.75 -0.17 9.18
N GLY A 256 -3.93 -1.48 9.42
CA GLY A 256 -2.84 -2.41 9.61
C GLY A 256 -2.38 -3.04 8.30
N GLU A 257 -1.08 -3.06 8.04
CA GLU A 257 -0.52 -3.92 7.01
C GLU A 257 -0.44 -5.34 7.54
N THR A 258 -1.22 -6.25 6.94
CA THR A 258 -1.40 -7.62 7.42
C THR A 258 -1.20 -8.62 6.28
N ALA A 259 0.05 -8.86 5.91
CA ALA A 259 0.38 -9.86 4.90
C ALA A 259 -0.14 -11.24 5.32
N GLY A 260 -0.77 -11.97 4.40
CA GLY A 260 -1.31 -13.31 4.66
C GLY A 260 -2.52 -13.36 5.60
N VAL A 261 -3.20 -12.24 5.87
CA VAL A 261 -4.40 -12.19 6.71
C VAL A 261 -5.55 -12.98 6.06
N THR A 262 -6.26 -13.77 6.87
CA THR A 262 -7.52 -14.40 6.48
C THR A 262 -8.70 -13.50 6.83
N ILE A 263 -9.88 -13.86 6.34
CA ILE A 263 -11.13 -13.15 6.70
C ILE A 263 -11.38 -13.21 8.21
N GLU A 264 -11.15 -14.36 8.82
CA GLU A 264 -11.31 -14.57 10.26
C GLU A 264 -10.33 -13.71 11.07
N GLU A 265 -9.08 -13.65 10.66
CA GLU A 265 -8.08 -12.77 11.29
C GLU A 265 -8.44 -11.28 11.07
N ALA A 266 -8.87 -10.88 9.88
CA ALA A 266 -9.29 -9.51 9.61
C ALA A 266 -10.45 -9.06 10.52
N GLN A 267 -11.39 -9.98 10.86
CA GLN A 267 -12.45 -9.69 11.82
C GLN A 267 -11.92 -9.48 13.25
N LYS A 268 -10.84 -10.17 13.65
CA LYS A 268 -10.22 -9.94 14.95
C LYS A 268 -9.53 -8.57 15.00
N TYR A 269 -8.81 -8.17 13.93
CA TYR A 269 -8.14 -6.87 13.84
C TYR A 269 -9.10 -5.70 13.75
N ALA A 270 -10.16 -5.81 12.96
CA ALA A 270 -10.96 -4.67 12.51
C ALA A 270 -12.49 -4.88 12.65
N GLY A 271 -12.93 -5.90 13.38
CA GLY A 271 -14.34 -6.09 13.74
C GLY A 271 -14.87 -4.96 14.63
N GLU A 272 -16.17 -4.69 14.59
CA GLU A 272 -16.77 -3.58 15.36
C GLU A 272 -16.47 -3.62 16.84
N ASP A 273 -16.36 -4.80 17.42
CA ASP A 273 -16.08 -5.04 18.85
C ASP A 273 -14.63 -5.48 19.11
N SER A 274 -13.75 -5.41 18.12
CA SER A 274 -12.36 -5.85 18.26
C SER A 274 -11.57 -4.99 19.25
N HIS A 275 -11.86 -3.68 19.27
CA HIS A 275 -11.08 -2.67 20.00
C HIS A 275 -9.59 -2.70 19.63
N GLU A 276 -9.28 -2.88 18.35
CA GLU A 276 -7.92 -2.88 17.81
C GLU A 276 -7.76 -1.81 16.75
N LEU A 277 -8.00 -2.13 15.48
CA LEU A 277 -7.78 -1.24 14.33
C LEU A 277 -9.09 -0.85 13.64
N SER A 278 -9.06 0.20 12.81
CA SER A 278 -10.22 0.59 12.00
C SER A 278 -10.42 -0.34 10.81
N MET A 279 -9.33 -0.77 10.17
CA MET A 279 -9.31 -1.67 9.00
C MET A 279 -7.94 -2.31 8.82
N VAL A 280 -7.82 -3.23 7.88
CA VAL A 280 -6.56 -3.87 7.50
C VAL A 280 -6.35 -3.83 5.98
N PHE A 281 -5.10 -3.78 5.54
CA PHE A 281 -4.72 -4.10 4.18
C PHE A 281 -4.52 -5.61 4.04
N GLN A 282 -5.32 -6.23 3.21
CA GLN A 282 -5.11 -7.57 2.71
C GLN A 282 -4.33 -7.54 1.39
N PHE A 283 -3.46 -8.49 1.16
CA PHE A 283 -2.57 -8.53 -0.01
C PHE A 283 -2.90 -9.65 -1.00
N GLU A 284 -3.90 -10.45 -0.75
CA GLU A 284 -4.22 -11.65 -1.54
C GLU A 284 -4.36 -11.34 -3.04
N HIS A 285 -4.87 -10.16 -3.41
CA HIS A 285 -5.06 -9.78 -4.81
C HIS A 285 -3.77 -9.28 -5.49
N VAL A 286 -2.71 -8.94 -4.74
CA VAL A 286 -1.42 -8.47 -5.26
C VAL A 286 -0.27 -9.47 -5.04
N ASP A 287 -0.36 -10.33 -4.02
CA ASP A 287 0.64 -11.36 -3.69
C ASP A 287 0.44 -12.62 -4.52
N VAL A 288 0.55 -12.47 -5.83
CA VAL A 288 0.45 -13.60 -6.76
C VAL A 288 1.85 -14.14 -7.03
N ALA A 289 2.04 -15.43 -6.72
CA ALA A 289 3.30 -16.11 -6.98
C ALA A 289 3.66 -16.08 -8.47
N GLY A 290 4.90 -15.70 -8.74
CA GLY A 290 5.49 -15.74 -10.07
C GLY A 290 6.39 -16.98 -10.25
N LYS A 291 7.04 -17.05 -11.40
CA LYS A 291 7.97 -18.16 -11.73
C LYS A 291 9.16 -18.25 -10.78
N TYR A 292 9.61 -17.10 -10.26
CA TYR A 292 10.76 -17.00 -9.37
C TYR A 292 10.35 -16.35 -8.02
N GLY A 293 9.49 -17.01 -7.27
CA GLY A 293 8.95 -16.47 -6.02
C GLY A 293 7.88 -15.39 -6.28
N ALA A 294 8.10 -14.17 -5.84
CA ALA A 294 7.23 -13.03 -6.13
C ALA A 294 7.45 -12.44 -7.54
N TRP A 295 8.54 -12.81 -8.23
CA TRP A 295 8.92 -12.25 -9.52
C TRP A 295 8.12 -12.87 -10.67
N ARG A 296 7.40 -12.02 -11.41
CA ARG A 296 6.55 -12.37 -12.56
C ARG A 296 6.70 -11.33 -13.67
N THR A 297 6.30 -11.72 -14.88
CA THR A 297 6.24 -10.85 -16.07
C THR A 297 4.83 -10.70 -16.62
N GLU A 298 3.87 -11.37 -15.99
CA GLU A 298 2.48 -11.42 -16.43
C GLU A 298 1.59 -10.61 -15.50
N GLN A 299 0.54 -10.03 -16.07
CA GLN A 299 -0.51 -9.36 -15.31
C GLN A 299 -1.26 -10.34 -14.41
N ILE A 300 -1.85 -9.81 -13.36
CA ILE A 300 -2.74 -10.60 -12.49
C ILE A 300 -4.00 -10.95 -13.28
N PRO A 301 -4.37 -12.25 -13.38
CA PRO A 301 -5.56 -12.67 -14.10
C PRO A 301 -6.82 -12.02 -13.50
N MET A 302 -7.69 -11.43 -14.35
CA MET A 302 -8.91 -10.77 -13.92
C MET A 302 -9.85 -11.70 -13.13
N LEU A 303 -9.95 -12.97 -13.50
CA LEU A 303 -10.74 -13.96 -12.74
C LEU A 303 -10.23 -14.15 -11.31
N PHE A 304 -8.90 -14.10 -11.11
CA PHE A 304 -8.31 -14.17 -9.77
C PHE A 304 -8.62 -12.89 -8.98
N LEU A 305 -8.40 -11.72 -9.57
CA LEU A 305 -8.75 -10.43 -8.98
C LEU A 305 -10.23 -10.38 -8.57
N LYS A 306 -11.13 -10.78 -9.49
CA LYS A 306 -12.58 -10.85 -9.27
C LYS A 306 -12.93 -11.75 -8.09
N LYS A 307 -12.34 -12.95 -8.04
CA LYS A 307 -12.56 -13.92 -6.96
C LYS A 307 -12.14 -13.34 -5.60
N VAL A 308 -10.94 -12.76 -5.53
CA VAL A 308 -10.41 -12.22 -4.27
C VAL A 308 -11.24 -11.02 -3.80
N LEU A 309 -11.43 -10.01 -4.64
CA LEU A 309 -12.19 -8.82 -4.25
C LEU A 309 -13.63 -9.18 -3.85
N SER A 310 -14.29 -10.08 -4.60
CA SER A 310 -15.66 -10.50 -4.26
C SER A 310 -15.73 -11.28 -2.94
N LYS A 311 -14.75 -12.12 -2.64
CA LYS A 311 -14.67 -12.81 -1.35
C LYS A 311 -14.61 -11.80 -0.21
N TRP A 312 -13.70 -10.83 -0.27
CA TRP A 312 -13.53 -9.81 0.75
C TRP A 312 -14.76 -8.91 0.90
N GLN A 313 -15.42 -8.54 -0.20
CA GLN A 313 -16.68 -7.79 -0.18
C GLN A 313 -17.82 -8.56 0.49
N THR A 314 -17.93 -9.86 0.21
CA THR A 314 -19.05 -10.67 0.71
C THR A 314 -18.86 -11.10 2.15
N GLU A 315 -17.64 -11.51 2.52
CA GLU A 315 -17.39 -12.16 3.81
C GLU A 315 -17.11 -11.17 4.94
N LEU A 316 -16.62 -9.93 4.64
CA LEU A 316 -16.44 -8.88 5.63
C LEU A 316 -17.70 -8.04 5.87
N HIS A 317 -18.65 -7.96 4.93
CA HIS A 317 -19.83 -7.13 5.04
C HIS A 317 -20.57 -7.34 6.38
N GLY A 318 -20.76 -6.27 7.13
CA GLY A 318 -21.41 -6.28 8.45
C GLY A 318 -20.57 -6.90 9.59
N LYS A 319 -19.29 -7.25 9.37
CA LYS A 319 -18.40 -7.85 10.35
C LYS A 319 -17.14 -7.03 10.63
N ALA A 320 -16.53 -6.51 9.57
CA ALA A 320 -15.36 -5.65 9.64
C ALA A 320 -15.33 -4.71 8.42
N TRP A 321 -14.56 -3.63 8.52
CA TRP A 321 -14.44 -2.66 7.43
C TRP A 321 -13.28 -3.00 6.50
N ASN A 322 -13.50 -2.90 5.19
CA ASN A 322 -12.51 -3.20 4.17
C ASN A 322 -11.70 -1.96 3.76
N SER A 323 -10.45 -2.14 3.38
CA SER A 323 -9.65 -1.19 2.63
C SER A 323 -9.63 -1.57 1.14
N LEU A 324 -9.67 -0.58 0.25
CA LEU A 324 -9.72 -0.80 -1.19
C LEU A 324 -8.48 -0.19 -1.84
N PHE A 325 -7.61 -1.01 -2.44
CA PHE A 325 -6.45 -0.55 -3.19
C PHE A 325 -6.10 -1.54 -4.31
N LEU A 326 -5.46 -1.06 -5.36
CA LEU A 326 -4.83 -1.87 -6.41
C LEU A 326 -3.32 -1.62 -6.48
N GLY A 327 -2.85 -0.48 -5.99
CA GLY A 327 -1.45 -0.10 -5.98
C GLY A 327 -1.04 0.60 -4.69
N ASN A 328 0.25 0.56 -4.40
CA ASN A 328 0.93 1.30 -3.34
C ASN A 328 2.42 1.45 -3.71
N HIS A 329 3.24 1.95 -2.78
CA HIS A 329 4.68 2.15 -2.98
C HIS A 329 5.50 0.84 -3.13
N ASP A 330 4.89 -0.34 -2.91
CA ASP A 330 5.52 -1.67 -3.00
C ASP A 330 4.98 -2.53 -4.15
N GLN A 331 4.07 -1.98 -4.97
CA GLN A 331 3.50 -2.70 -6.10
C GLN A 331 3.81 -1.97 -7.42
N PRO A 332 3.84 -2.68 -8.55
CA PRO A 332 3.90 -2.04 -9.87
C PRO A 332 2.75 -1.07 -10.07
N ARG A 333 2.87 -0.14 -11.02
CA ARG A 333 1.79 0.80 -11.37
C ARG A 333 0.51 0.05 -11.74
N THR A 334 -0.61 0.49 -11.18
CA THR A 334 -1.93 -0.18 -11.25
C THR A 334 -2.37 -0.51 -12.68
N VAL A 335 -2.27 0.45 -13.60
CA VAL A 335 -2.70 0.22 -14.99
C VAL A 335 -1.81 -0.79 -15.72
N SER A 336 -0.51 -0.87 -15.40
CA SER A 336 0.43 -1.86 -15.96
C SER A 336 0.22 -3.25 -15.37
N ALA A 337 -0.15 -3.33 -14.07
CA ALA A 337 -0.31 -4.60 -13.37
C ALA A 337 -1.65 -5.30 -13.65
N PHE A 338 -2.73 -4.54 -13.84
CA PHE A 338 -4.10 -5.05 -13.92
C PHE A 338 -4.85 -4.67 -15.18
N GLY A 339 -4.41 -3.64 -15.89
CA GLY A 339 -5.11 -3.05 -17.03
C GLY A 339 -4.32 -3.17 -18.33
N ASP A 340 -4.52 -2.20 -19.21
CA ASP A 340 -3.81 -2.06 -20.47
C ASP A 340 -3.16 -0.68 -20.52
N ASP A 341 -1.83 -0.64 -20.40
CA ASP A 341 -1.05 0.59 -20.36
C ASP A 341 -0.56 1.07 -21.72
N ARG A 342 -0.96 0.38 -22.82
CA ARG A 342 -0.71 0.85 -24.18
C ARG A 342 -1.35 2.23 -24.38
N PRO A 343 -0.69 3.18 -25.07
CA PRO A 343 -1.15 4.58 -25.16
C PRO A 343 -2.63 4.74 -25.53
N GLN A 344 -3.12 3.95 -26.50
CA GLN A 344 -4.52 4.03 -26.96
C GLN A 344 -5.56 3.53 -25.93
N TRP A 345 -5.15 2.72 -24.93
CA TRP A 345 -6.05 2.11 -23.96
C TRP A 345 -5.85 2.58 -22.52
N ARG A 346 -4.67 3.12 -22.20
CA ARG A 346 -4.23 3.49 -20.86
C ARG A 346 -5.29 4.28 -20.08
N VAL A 347 -5.78 5.39 -20.66
CA VAL A 347 -6.75 6.25 -19.98
C VAL A 347 -8.07 5.52 -19.71
N ARG A 348 -8.58 4.80 -20.73
CA ARG A 348 -9.85 4.07 -20.59
C ARG A 348 -9.72 2.91 -19.59
N SER A 349 -8.61 2.19 -19.65
CA SER A 349 -8.30 1.09 -18.74
C SER A 349 -8.12 1.56 -17.30
N ALA A 350 -7.39 2.66 -17.06
CA ALA A 350 -7.24 3.25 -15.74
C ALA A 350 -8.59 3.67 -15.13
N LYS A 351 -9.45 4.34 -15.91
CA LYS A 351 -10.81 4.71 -15.50
C LYS A 351 -11.68 3.48 -15.18
N MET A 352 -11.54 2.41 -15.96
CA MET A 352 -12.28 1.15 -15.74
C MET A 352 -11.86 0.50 -14.42
N LEU A 353 -10.55 0.39 -14.14
CA LEU A 353 -10.03 -0.14 -12.88
C LEU A 353 -10.50 0.68 -11.68
N ALA A 354 -10.41 2.01 -11.77
CA ALA A 354 -10.89 2.92 -10.74
C ALA A 354 -12.39 2.73 -10.47
N THR A 355 -13.23 2.62 -11.51
CA THR A 355 -14.67 2.37 -11.35
C THR A 355 -14.93 1.05 -10.66
N CYS A 356 -14.26 -0.01 -11.11
CA CYS A 356 -14.42 -1.35 -10.54
C CYS A 356 -14.13 -1.36 -9.03
N LEU A 357 -13.11 -0.64 -8.57
CA LEU A 357 -12.70 -0.62 -7.17
C LEU A 357 -13.52 0.37 -6.32
N HIS A 358 -13.69 1.62 -6.78
CA HIS A 358 -14.28 2.70 -5.99
C HIS A 358 -15.78 2.54 -5.74
N MET A 359 -16.47 1.68 -6.50
CA MET A 359 -17.88 1.33 -6.27
C MET A 359 -18.08 0.19 -5.27
N MET A 360 -17.01 -0.34 -4.66
CA MET A 360 -17.04 -1.38 -3.62
C MET A 360 -17.18 -0.78 -2.23
N GLU A 361 -17.60 -1.63 -1.25
CA GLU A 361 -17.61 -1.29 0.18
C GLU A 361 -16.19 -1.28 0.75
N GLY A 362 -15.83 -0.21 1.43
CA GLY A 362 -14.53 -0.03 2.05
C GLY A 362 -13.96 1.38 1.81
N THR A 363 -12.88 1.72 2.47
CA THR A 363 -12.17 2.99 2.30
C THR A 363 -11.20 2.87 1.12
N PRO A 364 -11.35 3.68 0.04
CA PRO A 364 -10.44 3.65 -1.09
C PRO A 364 -9.10 4.33 -0.77
N TYR A 365 -8.02 3.73 -1.23
CA TYR A 365 -6.65 4.27 -1.19
C TYR A 365 -6.16 4.48 -2.62
N ILE A 366 -5.84 5.71 -2.96
CA ILE A 366 -5.27 6.11 -4.25
C ILE A 366 -3.78 6.31 -4.05
N TYR A 367 -2.94 5.59 -4.78
CA TYR A 367 -1.51 5.82 -4.76
C TYR A 367 -1.13 6.97 -5.71
N GLN A 368 -0.19 7.84 -5.30
CA GLN A 368 0.25 8.98 -6.12
C GLN A 368 0.54 8.59 -7.57
N GLY A 369 -0.08 9.31 -8.51
CA GLY A 369 0.01 9.08 -9.96
C GLY A 369 -1.01 8.09 -10.52
N GLU A 370 -1.78 7.40 -9.69
CA GLU A 370 -2.85 6.53 -10.15
C GLU A 370 -3.98 7.32 -10.82
N GLU A 371 -4.28 8.51 -10.31
CA GLU A 371 -5.23 9.47 -10.87
C GLU A 371 -4.79 10.06 -12.22
N LEU A 372 -3.52 9.89 -12.59
CA LEU A 372 -2.99 10.26 -13.91
C LEU A 372 -2.90 9.05 -14.86
N GLY A 373 -3.07 7.84 -14.34
CA GLY A 373 -2.80 6.61 -15.06
C GLY A 373 -1.31 6.46 -15.37
N MET A 374 -0.42 6.78 -14.42
CA MET A 374 1.02 6.54 -14.55
C MET A 374 1.30 5.05 -14.72
N THR A 375 2.29 4.74 -15.57
CA THR A 375 2.67 3.37 -15.95
C THR A 375 3.99 2.95 -15.33
N ASN A 376 4.33 1.67 -15.44
CA ASN A 376 5.68 1.19 -15.17
C ASN A 376 6.72 1.94 -15.99
N CYS A 377 7.91 2.12 -15.42
CA CYS A 377 9.03 2.82 -16.05
C CYS A 377 9.88 1.86 -16.89
N PRO A 378 10.25 2.21 -18.12
CA PRO A 378 11.14 1.40 -18.95
C PRO A 378 12.61 1.61 -18.54
N PHE A 379 12.99 1.09 -17.35
CA PHE A 379 14.39 1.08 -16.91
C PHE A 379 15.27 0.35 -17.92
N GLN A 380 16.52 0.82 -18.12
CA GLN A 380 17.39 0.32 -19.18
C GLN A 380 18.56 -0.52 -18.64
N SER A 381 18.92 -0.34 -17.40
CA SER A 381 20.03 -1.07 -16.75
C SER A 381 19.77 -1.30 -15.28
N LEU A 382 20.51 -2.23 -14.68
CA LEU A 382 20.44 -2.50 -13.24
C LEU A 382 20.80 -1.28 -12.39
N ASP A 383 21.69 -0.41 -12.88
CA ASP A 383 22.16 0.79 -12.18
C ASP A 383 21.07 1.85 -11.98
N GLU A 384 19.93 1.73 -12.69
CA GLU A 384 18.79 2.63 -12.52
C GLU A 384 17.87 2.22 -11.37
N PHE A 385 17.99 0.98 -10.86
CA PHE A 385 17.21 0.50 -9.73
C PHE A 385 17.82 0.94 -8.39
N ARG A 386 16.96 1.21 -7.41
CA ARG A 386 17.31 1.66 -6.06
C ARG A 386 16.76 0.74 -4.97
N ASP A 387 15.74 -0.04 -5.30
CA ASP A 387 15.05 -0.90 -4.37
C ASP A 387 15.89 -2.10 -3.94
N ILE A 388 16.02 -2.28 -2.61
CA ILE A 388 16.80 -3.37 -2.01
C ILE A 388 16.28 -4.76 -2.44
N ASP A 389 14.95 -4.95 -2.54
CA ASP A 389 14.37 -6.24 -2.98
C ASP A 389 14.75 -6.53 -4.43
N SER A 390 14.70 -5.53 -5.29
CA SER A 390 15.10 -5.66 -6.70
C SER A 390 16.57 -6.00 -6.87
N LEU A 391 17.45 -5.33 -6.13
CA LEU A 391 18.90 -5.56 -6.19
C LEU A 391 19.28 -6.93 -5.60
N ASN A 392 18.67 -7.34 -4.50
CA ASN A 392 18.89 -8.65 -3.90
C ASN A 392 18.27 -9.78 -4.75
N GLY A 393 17.11 -9.53 -5.37
CA GLY A 393 16.51 -10.44 -6.33
C GLY A 393 17.43 -10.67 -7.52
N TYR A 394 18.00 -9.62 -8.09
CA TYR A 394 18.98 -9.75 -9.17
C TYR A 394 20.23 -10.53 -8.74
N ARG A 395 20.79 -10.18 -7.57
CA ARG A 395 21.94 -10.93 -7.01
C ARG A 395 21.62 -12.42 -6.88
N ARG A 396 20.47 -12.75 -6.27
CA ARG A 396 20.04 -14.14 -6.03
C ARG A 396 19.88 -14.94 -7.31
N TRP A 397 19.24 -14.36 -8.33
CA TRP A 397 18.86 -15.12 -9.52
C TRP A 397 19.87 -15.02 -10.67
N VAL A 398 20.68 -13.95 -10.72
CA VAL A 398 21.67 -13.72 -11.78
C VAL A 398 23.09 -13.83 -11.27
N THR A 399 23.51 -13.01 -10.28
CA THR A 399 24.91 -12.97 -9.83
C THR A 399 25.34 -14.29 -9.19
N ASP A 400 24.51 -14.78 -8.26
CA ASP A 400 24.77 -16.01 -7.48
C ASP A 400 23.89 -17.19 -7.97
N GLY A 401 23.03 -16.94 -8.95
CA GLY A 401 22.00 -17.87 -9.42
C GLY A 401 22.22 -18.40 -10.83
N PRO A 402 21.25 -19.19 -11.34
CA PRO A 402 21.39 -19.89 -12.61
C PRO A 402 20.97 -19.06 -13.84
N LEU A 403 20.42 -17.84 -13.67
CA LEU A 403 19.86 -17.06 -14.77
C LEU A 403 20.87 -16.07 -15.34
N THR A 404 20.72 -15.74 -16.61
CA THR A 404 21.41 -14.61 -17.23
C THR A 404 20.67 -13.29 -16.97
N HIS A 405 21.34 -12.16 -17.25
CA HIS A 405 20.72 -10.83 -17.21
C HIS A 405 19.45 -10.79 -18.08
N ASP A 406 19.55 -11.22 -19.33
CA ASP A 406 18.44 -11.14 -20.28
C ASP A 406 17.23 -12.01 -19.88
N GLU A 407 17.45 -13.07 -19.12
CA GLU A 407 16.36 -13.92 -18.60
C GLU A 407 15.65 -13.29 -17.41
N PHE A 408 16.34 -12.56 -16.52
CA PHE A 408 15.75 -12.04 -15.30
C PHE A 408 15.34 -10.54 -15.39
N PHE A 409 16.01 -9.74 -16.20
CA PHE A 409 15.74 -8.30 -16.31
C PHE A 409 14.27 -7.96 -16.64
N PRO A 410 13.55 -8.73 -17.51
CA PRO A 410 12.11 -8.51 -17.73
C PRO A 410 11.26 -8.60 -16.44
N TYR A 411 11.66 -9.44 -15.49
CA TYR A 411 10.97 -9.55 -14.19
C TYR A 411 11.16 -8.30 -13.33
N LEU A 412 12.36 -7.71 -13.33
CA LEU A 412 12.62 -6.42 -12.69
C LEU A 412 11.77 -5.31 -13.31
N LEU A 413 11.76 -5.22 -14.65
CA LEU A 413 10.96 -4.22 -15.36
C LEU A 413 9.48 -4.29 -15.03
N PHE A 414 8.95 -5.49 -14.82
CA PHE A 414 7.53 -5.67 -14.55
C PHE A 414 7.19 -5.50 -13.07
N LYS A 415 7.97 -6.12 -12.16
CA LYS A 415 7.56 -6.31 -10.75
C LYS A 415 8.29 -5.42 -9.75
N SER A 416 9.42 -4.79 -10.11
CA SER A 416 10.17 -3.95 -9.16
C SER A 416 9.28 -2.89 -8.50
N ARG A 417 9.48 -2.68 -7.19
CA ARG A 417 8.87 -1.62 -6.41
C ARG A 417 9.26 -0.21 -6.94
N ASP A 418 10.42 -0.10 -7.59
CA ASP A 418 10.89 1.15 -8.20
C ASP A 418 9.94 1.70 -9.26
N ASN A 419 9.11 0.87 -9.89
CA ASN A 419 8.05 1.33 -10.79
C ASN A 419 7.08 2.31 -10.11
N ALA A 420 6.69 2.02 -8.87
CA ALA A 420 5.85 2.91 -8.08
C ALA A 420 6.62 4.12 -7.53
N ARG A 421 7.95 4.01 -7.39
CA ARG A 421 8.80 5.01 -6.75
C ARG A 421 9.38 6.04 -7.73
N THR A 422 9.10 5.91 -9.04
CA THR A 422 9.41 6.97 -10.01
C THR A 422 8.73 8.27 -9.62
N PRO A 423 9.39 9.44 -9.87
CA PRO A 423 8.84 10.74 -9.53
C PRO A 423 7.45 10.99 -10.10
N MET A 424 6.62 11.69 -9.31
CA MET A 424 5.33 12.20 -9.75
C MET A 424 5.52 13.10 -10.96
N GLN A 425 4.64 12.96 -11.96
CA GLN A 425 4.70 13.67 -13.21
C GLN A 425 3.78 14.89 -13.15
N TRP A 426 4.35 16.07 -12.87
CA TRP A 426 3.57 17.30 -12.69
C TRP A 426 3.27 18.02 -13.99
N ASP A 427 4.24 18.09 -14.90
CA ASP A 427 4.11 18.75 -16.19
C ASP A 427 5.10 18.16 -17.21
N ASP A 428 5.14 18.74 -18.42
CA ASP A 428 6.00 18.33 -19.54
C ASP A 428 7.40 18.98 -19.52
N SER A 429 7.73 19.75 -18.47
CA SER A 429 9.05 20.36 -18.31
C SER A 429 10.10 19.34 -17.88
N THR A 430 11.36 19.74 -17.87
CA THR A 430 12.49 18.89 -17.46
C THR A 430 12.20 18.20 -16.12
N ASN A 431 12.51 16.91 -16.04
CA ASN A 431 12.25 16.05 -14.88
C ASN A 431 10.76 16.00 -14.48
N ALA A 432 9.85 16.15 -15.44
CA ALA A 432 8.41 16.13 -15.21
C ALA A 432 7.91 17.22 -14.23
N GLY A 433 8.62 18.34 -14.09
CA GLY A 433 8.32 19.37 -13.10
C GLY A 433 8.51 18.91 -11.64
N PHE A 434 9.07 17.73 -11.40
CA PHE A 434 9.29 17.18 -10.06
C PHE A 434 10.44 17.88 -9.35
N THR A 435 11.56 18.12 -10.01
CA THR A 435 12.78 18.73 -9.46
C THR A 435 13.50 19.61 -10.46
N ARG A 436 14.25 20.60 -9.95
CA ARG A 436 15.22 21.39 -10.73
C ARG A 436 16.63 20.76 -10.70
N GLY A 437 16.85 19.80 -9.80
CA GLY A 437 18.10 19.05 -9.65
C GLY A 437 18.14 17.77 -10.47
N THR A 438 19.00 16.84 -10.06
CA THR A 438 19.05 15.48 -10.61
C THR A 438 18.12 14.58 -9.82
N PRO A 439 17.07 13.98 -10.41
CA PRO A 439 16.17 13.09 -9.68
C PRO A 439 16.92 11.90 -9.07
N TRP A 440 16.57 11.53 -7.83
CA TRP A 440 17.18 10.40 -7.10
C TRP A 440 16.98 9.05 -7.78
N ILE A 441 15.91 8.93 -8.59
CA ILE A 441 15.58 7.77 -9.43
C ILE A 441 15.09 8.27 -10.79
N ARG A 442 15.16 7.41 -11.80
CA ARG A 442 14.73 7.75 -13.18
C ARG A 442 13.29 8.24 -13.21
N VAL A 443 13.07 9.36 -13.92
CA VAL A 443 11.73 9.82 -14.32
C VAL A 443 11.22 8.97 -15.47
N ASN A 444 9.96 8.54 -15.42
CA ASN A 444 9.36 7.82 -16.53
C ASN A 444 9.27 8.73 -17.77
N PRO A 445 9.86 8.35 -18.90
CA PRO A 445 9.98 9.23 -20.07
C PRO A 445 8.63 9.62 -20.71
N ASN A 446 7.53 8.95 -20.37
CA ASN A 446 6.21 9.30 -20.87
C ASN A 446 5.59 10.55 -20.18
N TYR A 447 6.33 11.23 -19.30
CA TYR A 447 5.84 12.42 -18.59
C TYR A 447 5.43 13.56 -19.53
N THR A 448 5.94 13.59 -20.74
CA THR A 448 5.55 14.59 -21.76
C THR A 448 4.07 14.48 -22.16
N GLU A 449 3.47 13.31 -21.97
CA GLU A 449 2.06 13.03 -22.30
C GLU A 449 1.23 12.70 -21.05
N VAL A 450 1.86 12.08 -20.04
CA VAL A 450 1.22 11.62 -18.80
C VAL A 450 1.68 12.51 -17.67
N ASN A 451 0.92 13.56 -17.38
CA ASN A 451 1.27 14.47 -16.28
C ASN A 451 0.03 15.21 -15.74
N ALA A 452 0.19 15.80 -14.56
CA ALA A 452 -0.90 16.48 -13.86
C ALA A 452 -1.41 17.71 -14.61
N ALA A 453 -0.52 18.53 -15.21
CA ALA A 453 -0.91 19.72 -15.95
C ALA A 453 -1.77 19.39 -17.17
N ALA A 454 -1.37 18.37 -17.95
CA ALA A 454 -2.17 17.88 -19.07
C ALA A 454 -3.51 17.29 -18.62
N ALA A 455 -3.50 16.51 -17.53
CA ALA A 455 -4.72 15.91 -16.98
C ALA A 455 -5.70 16.97 -16.46
N MET A 456 -5.23 18.01 -15.80
CA MET A 456 -6.09 19.12 -15.31
C MET A 456 -6.59 20.03 -16.44
N ALA A 457 -5.94 20.04 -17.60
CA ALA A 457 -6.40 20.78 -18.78
C ALA A 457 -7.49 20.04 -19.58
N ASP A 458 -7.64 18.72 -19.39
CA ASP A 458 -8.60 17.87 -20.09
C ASP A 458 -9.74 17.45 -19.16
N PRO A 459 -10.98 17.96 -19.35
CA PRO A 459 -12.14 17.57 -18.53
C PRO A 459 -12.51 16.09 -18.61
N ASP A 460 -12.04 15.39 -19.66
CA ASP A 460 -12.25 13.95 -19.83
C ASP A 460 -11.05 13.12 -19.35
N SER A 461 -10.08 13.74 -18.64
CA SER A 461 -8.91 13.05 -18.11
C SER A 461 -9.24 12.01 -17.03
N THR A 462 -8.22 11.22 -16.68
CA THR A 462 -8.29 10.29 -15.55
C THR A 462 -8.44 11.06 -14.23
N PHE A 463 -7.80 12.22 -14.06
CA PHE A 463 -7.89 13.07 -12.86
C PHE A 463 -9.34 13.47 -12.55
N TYR A 464 -10.06 14.07 -13.50
CA TYR A 464 -11.46 14.46 -13.30
C TYR A 464 -12.39 13.27 -13.18
N TYR A 465 -12.01 12.13 -13.74
CA TYR A 465 -12.76 10.89 -13.55
C TYR A 465 -12.66 10.38 -12.10
N PHE A 466 -11.45 10.37 -11.50
CA PHE A 466 -11.26 10.07 -10.07
C PHE A 466 -12.00 11.08 -9.18
N GLN A 467 -11.89 12.37 -9.48
CA GLN A 467 -12.65 13.41 -8.76
C GLN A 467 -14.17 13.11 -8.79
N LYS A 468 -14.70 12.70 -9.94
CA LYS A 468 -16.12 12.33 -10.06
C LYS A 468 -16.45 11.08 -9.25
N LEU A 469 -15.62 10.05 -9.25
CA LEU A 469 -15.81 8.86 -8.40
C LEU A 469 -15.85 9.22 -6.91
N ILE A 470 -14.95 10.07 -6.46
CA ILE A 470 -14.90 10.58 -5.07
C ILE A 470 -16.18 11.34 -4.72
N ARG A 471 -16.66 12.22 -5.60
CA ARG A 471 -17.92 12.97 -5.40
C ARG A 471 -19.13 12.04 -5.35
N LEU A 472 -19.20 11.04 -6.24
CA LEU A 472 -20.28 10.06 -6.26
C LEU A 472 -20.32 9.24 -4.97
N ARG A 473 -19.18 8.84 -4.43
CA ARG A 473 -19.07 8.14 -3.14
C ARG A 473 -19.67 8.95 -2.00
N LYS A 474 -19.38 10.27 -1.94
CA LYS A 474 -19.92 11.20 -0.93
C LYS A 474 -21.42 11.48 -1.13
N ALA A 475 -21.92 11.39 -2.36
CA ALA A 475 -23.31 11.69 -2.68
C ALA A 475 -24.26 10.48 -2.55
N HIS A 476 -23.75 9.26 -2.64
CA HIS A 476 -24.56 8.04 -2.71
C HIS A 476 -24.14 7.02 -1.64
N PRO A 477 -24.84 6.96 -0.49
CA PRO A 477 -24.53 6.01 0.60
C PRO A 477 -24.50 4.54 0.15
N VAL A 478 -25.23 4.17 -0.92
CA VAL A 478 -25.22 2.82 -1.48
C VAL A 478 -23.83 2.39 -1.98
N ILE A 479 -22.97 3.35 -2.39
CA ILE A 479 -21.57 3.06 -2.74
C ILE A 479 -20.78 2.68 -1.49
N VAL A 480 -21.02 3.37 -0.37
CA VAL A 480 -20.29 3.15 0.89
C VAL A 480 -20.79 1.91 1.62
N HIS A 481 -22.12 1.79 1.81
CA HIS A 481 -22.71 0.85 2.75
C HIS A 481 -23.56 -0.25 2.09
N GLY A 482 -23.76 -0.21 0.75
CA GLY A 482 -24.60 -1.19 0.06
C GLY A 482 -24.01 -2.60 0.11
N ARG A 483 -24.87 -3.59 0.20
CA ARG A 483 -24.49 -4.99 0.13
C ARG A 483 -24.03 -5.34 -1.29
N TYR A 484 -22.89 -6.03 -1.39
CA TYR A 484 -22.31 -6.49 -2.64
C TYR A 484 -22.92 -7.82 -3.11
N GLU A 485 -23.12 -7.97 -4.42
CA GLU A 485 -23.44 -9.24 -5.06
C GLU A 485 -22.75 -9.35 -6.42
N LEU A 486 -21.93 -10.39 -6.59
CA LEU A 486 -21.22 -10.66 -7.84
C LEU A 486 -22.17 -11.29 -8.87
N LEU A 487 -22.15 -10.72 -10.06
CA LEU A 487 -22.75 -11.32 -11.26
C LEU A 487 -21.63 -11.83 -12.19
N GLU A 488 -21.93 -12.77 -13.09
CA GLU A 488 -20.97 -13.28 -14.10
C GLU A 488 -19.64 -13.75 -13.49
N LYS A 489 -19.70 -14.56 -12.45
CA LYS A 489 -18.52 -14.94 -11.67
C LYS A 489 -17.44 -15.64 -12.50
N ASP A 490 -17.81 -16.41 -13.53
CA ASP A 490 -16.93 -17.24 -14.36
C ASP A 490 -16.56 -16.57 -15.70
N ASP A 491 -17.11 -15.40 -16.03
CA ASP A 491 -16.75 -14.67 -17.25
C ASP A 491 -15.32 -14.11 -17.16
N PRO A 492 -14.42 -14.43 -18.11
CA PRO A 492 -13.01 -14.00 -18.05
C PRO A 492 -12.77 -12.57 -18.54
N ALA A 493 -13.82 -11.85 -18.97
CA ALA A 493 -13.75 -10.49 -19.51
C ALA A 493 -14.56 -9.49 -18.70
N LEU A 494 -15.71 -9.90 -18.17
CA LEU A 494 -16.63 -9.01 -17.49
C LEU A 494 -16.49 -9.14 -15.96
N PHE A 495 -16.31 -8.00 -15.29
CA PHE A 495 -16.46 -7.90 -13.85
C PHE A 495 -17.71 -7.06 -13.57
N ILE A 496 -18.79 -7.73 -13.20
CA ILE A 496 -20.12 -7.14 -13.02
C ILE A 496 -20.62 -7.48 -11.61
N TYR A 497 -21.10 -6.47 -10.90
CA TYR A 497 -21.70 -6.66 -9.58
C TYR A 497 -22.76 -5.61 -9.27
N THR A 498 -23.61 -5.91 -8.30
CA THR A 498 -24.57 -4.96 -7.75
C THR A 498 -24.19 -4.51 -6.35
N ARG A 499 -24.69 -3.34 -5.97
CA ARG A 499 -24.69 -2.84 -4.60
C ARG A 499 -26.13 -2.48 -4.24
N THR A 500 -26.60 -2.90 -3.07
CA THR A 500 -27.99 -2.65 -2.64
C THR A 500 -27.99 -2.08 -1.22
N LEU A 501 -28.65 -0.93 -1.06
CA LEU A 501 -28.91 -0.30 0.23
C LEU A 501 -30.34 0.23 0.21
N ASP A 502 -31.21 -0.31 1.08
CA ASP A 502 -32.62 -0.01 1.11
C ASP A 502 -33.25 -0.15 -0.30
N ASP A 503 -33.86 0.92 -0.81
CA ASP A 503 -34.49 0.94 -2.15
C ASP A 503 -33.49 1.28 -3.27
N ALA A 504 -32.25 1.72 -2.94
CA ALA A 504 -31.25 2.08 -3.94
C ALA A 504 -30.44 0.87 -4.39
N GLN A 505 -30.30 0.73 -5.70
CA GLN A 505 -29.49 -0.34 -6.30
C GLN A 505 -28.53 0.21 -7.35
N LEU A 506 -27.24 -0.13 -7.21
CA LEU A 506 -26.23 0.10 -8.24
C LEU A 506 -26.01 -1.17 -9.05
N LEU A 507 -25.78 -1.00 -10.34
CA LEU A 507 -25.21 -2.01 -11.23
C LEU A 507 -23.89 -1.47 -11.79
N VAL A 508 -22.80 -2.13 -11.47
CA VAL A 508 -21.45 -1.78 -11.92
C VAL A 508 -21.01 -2.81 -12.95
N MET A 509 -20.65 -2.35 -14.13
CA MET A 509 -20.26 -3.19 -15.27
C MET A 509 -18.89 -2.74 -15.77
N CYS A 510 -17.91 -3.64 -15.79
CA CYS A 510 -16.55 -3.39 -16.26
C CYS A 510 -16.10 -4.47 -17.25
N ASN A 511 -15.75 -4.07 -18.46
CA ASN A 511 -15.12 -4.92 -19.46
C ASN A 511 -13.60 -4.80 -19.35
N PHE A 512 -12.90 -5.87 -18.97
CA PHE A 512 -11.44 -5.92 -18.79
C PHE A 512 -10.68 -6.29 -20.08
N LYS A 513 -11.35 -6.29 -21.24
CA LYS A 513 -10.76 -6.73 -22.51
C LYS A 513 -10.91 -5.70 -23.61
N GLU A 514 -10.02 -5.79 -24.59
CA GLU A 514 -10.05 -4.98 -25.82
C GLU A 514 -11.26 -5.34 -26.72
N GLN A 515 -11.77 -6.56 -26.62
CA GLN A 515 -12.94 -6.99 -27.39
C GLN A 515 -14.23 -6.46 -26.75
N THR A 516 -15.17 -6.04 -27.60
CA THR A 516 -16.53 -5.72 -27.16
C THR A 516 -17.24 -6.95 -26.58
N ARG A 517 -18.14 -6.72 -25.62
CA ARG A 517 -18.93 -7.77 -24.99
C ARG A 517 -20.40 -7.39 -24.92
N GLU A 518 -21.26 -8.28 -25.38
CA GLU A 518 -22.69 -8.17 -25.17
C GLU A 518 -23.09 -8.85 -23.86
N TRP A 519 -23.97 -8.20 -23.12
CA TRP A 519 -24.50 -8.71 -21.87
C TRP A 519 -25.94 -8.25 -21.65
N THR A 520 -26.76 -9.12 -21.06
CA THR A 520 -28.17 -8.81 -20.75
C THR A 520 -28.29 -8.47 -19.26
N MET A 521 -28.65 -7.23 -18.99
CA MET A 521 -28.83 -6.71 -17.63
C MET A 521 -30.02 -7.37 -16.90
N PRO A 522 -29.99 -7.45 -15.58
CA PRO A 522 -31.13 -7.80 -14.77
C PRO A 522 -32.32 -6.85 -15.04
N ALA A 523 -33.55 -7.35 -14.85
CA ALA A 523 -34.74 -6.55 -15.03
C ALA A 523 -34.73 -5.28 -14.15
N GLY A 524 -35.19 -4.16 -14.70
CA GLY A 524 -35.32 -2.88 -14.01
C GLY A 524 -34.09 -1.97 -14.08
N PHE A 525 -32.99 -2.38 -14.76
CA PHE A 525 -31.89 -1.48 -15.03
C PHE A 525 -31.92 -0.81 -16.40
N ALA A 526 -32.77 -1.30 -17.33
CA ALA A 526 -33.03 -0.58 -18.57
C ALA A 526 -33.73 0.75 -18.25
N GLY A 527 -33.16 1.88 -18.70
CA GLY A 527 -33.66 3.22 -18.37
C GLY A 527 -33.23 3.77 -17.00
N ALA A 528 -32.46 3.02 -16.22
CA ALA A 528 -31.88 3.52 -14.96
C ALA A 528 -30.91 4.67 -15.20
N GLN A 529 -30.69 5.51 -14.17
CA GLN A 529 -29.79 6.66 -14.25
C GLN A 529 -28.34 6.21 -14.46
N VAL A 530 -27.67 6.76 -15.48
CA VAL A 530 -26.22 6.61 -15.61
C VAL A 530 -25.53 7.54 -14.63
N LEU A 531 -24.82 6.99 -13.63
CA LEU A 531 -24.04 7.77 -12.69
C LEU A 531 -22.68 8.16 -13.28
N ILE A 532 -21.98 7.20 -13.89
CA ILE A 532 -20.67 7.42 -14.49
C ILE A 532 -20.44 6.41 -15.64
N SER A 533 -19.74 6.89 -16.66
CA SER A 533 -19.26 6.10 -17.79
C SER A 533 -17.89 6.63 -18.21
N ASN A 534 -16.94 5.75 -18.55
CA ASN A 534 -15.63 6.13 -19.09
C ASN A 534 -15.63 6.24 -20.62
N THR A 535 -16.79 6.05 -21.28
CA THR A 535 -16.97 6.17 -22.73
C THR A 535 -17.91 7.30 -23.12
N GLY A 536 -18.37 8.13 -22.15
CA GLY A 536 -19.31 9.21 -22.39
C GLY A 536 -20.77 8.76 -22.58
N ARG A 537 -21.11 7.52 -22.27
CA ARG A 537 -22.50 7.02 -22.32
C ARG A 537 -23.35 7.75 -21.28
N THR A 538 -24.45 8.32 -21.70
CA THR A 538 -25.37 9.10 -20.85
C THR A 538 -26.71 8.42 -20.61
N GLN A 539 -27.04 7.39 -21.40
CA GLN A 539 -28.31 6.64 -21.32
C GLN A 539 -28.08 5.16 -21.65
N GLN A 540 -28.84 4.29 -21.01
CA GLN A 540 -28.93 2.86 -21.34
C GLN A 540 -30.38 2.45 -21.24
N THR A 541 -31.10 2.40 -22.37
CA THR A 541 -32.52 2.14 -22.43
C THR A 541 -32.87 0.68 -22.77
N GLU A 542 -31.97 -0.03 -23.43
CA GLU A 542 -32.11 -1.42 -23.80
C GLU A 542 -31.63 -2.34 -22.68
N GLN A 543 -32.28 -3.50 -22.55
CA GLN A 543 -31.89 -4.51 -21.57
C GLN A 543 -30.56 -5.20 -21.92
N THR A 544 -30.25 -5.35 -23.21
CA THR A 544 -28.98 -5.84 -23.68
C THR A 544 -28.04 -4.67 -23.93
N ILE A 545 -26.83 -4.75 -23.39
CA ILE A 545 -25.80 -3.74 -23.55
C ILE A 545 -24.59 -4.34 -24.28
N THR A 546 -24.03 -3.57 -25.22
CA THR A 546 -22.70 -3.84 -25.77
C THR A 546 -21.69 -2.97 -25.04
N LEU A 547 -20.86 -3.57 -24.19
CA LEU A 547 -19.73 -2.92 -23.53
C LEU A 547 -18.53 -2.85 -24.48
N GLN A 548 -18.01 -1.64 -24.69
CA GLN A 548 -16.84 -1.39 -25.52
C GLN A 548 -15.56 -1.90 -24.85
N ALA A 549 -14.42 -1.85 -25.59
CA ALA A 549 -13.11 -2.15 -25.02
C ALA A 549 -12.84 -1.31 -23.76
N TYR A 550 -12.51 -1.97 -22.65
CA TYR A 550 -12.23 -1.36 -21.34
C TYR A 550 -13.33 -0.38 -20.87
N GLU A 551 -14.58 -0.60 -21.27
CA GLU A 551 -15.69 0.22 -20.81
C GLU A 551 -16.07 -0.10 -19.38
N ALA A 552 -16.29 0.96 -18.59
CA ALA A 552 -16.94 0.91 -17.29
C ALA A 552 -18.20 1.77 -17.30
N LEU A 553 -19.29 1.21 -16.77
CA LEU A 553 -20.59 1.87 -16.66
C LEU A 553 -21.22 1.56 -15.30
N VAL A 554 -21.74 2.60 -14.65
CA VAL A 554 -22.49 2.46 -13.39
C VAL A 554 -23.89 3.01 -13.57
N LEU A 555 -24.89 2.18 -13.27
CA LEU A 555 -26.30 2.54 -13.27
C LEU A 555 -26.84 2.57 -11.84
N LEU A 556 -27.73 3.52 -11.56
CA LEU A 556 -28.48 3.64 -10.31
C LEU A 556 -29.98 3.58 -10.58
N LYS A 557 -30.70 2.74 -9.82
CA LYS A 557 -32.16 2.71 -9.77
C LYS A 557 -32.65 2.76 -8.33
#